data_4ca3afd1fb0017d166bd7d6626bd48f7
#
_entry.id   4ca3afd1fb0017d166bd7d6626bd48f7
#
_cell.length_a   1.000
_cell.length_b   1.000
_cell.length_c   1.000
_cell.angle_alpha   90.00
_cell.angle_beta   90.00
_cell.angle_gamma   90.00
#
_symmetry.space_group_name_H-M   'P 1'
#
loop_
_entity.id
_entity.type
_entity.pdbx_description
1 polymer ?
#
loop_
_entity_poly.entity_id
_entity_poly.type
_entity_poly.pdbx_seq_one_letter_code
_entity_poly.pdbx_strand_id
1 'polypeptide(L)' 'MRGNFEDTYKALFRRYYAGLLFYATRLVGEDDAEDIVQDVFVEIWRRQDSVEFGEQIQAFLYRSIYTKAINLLKHK' A
#
# COMPACT_ATOMS: atom_id res chain seq x y z
N MET A 1 -2.79 -5.14 -24.24
CA MET A 1 -1.76 -4.76 -24.08
C MET A 1 -1.00 -5.08 -22.94
N ARG A 2 0.18 -5.27 -23.09
CA ARG A 2 0.99 -5.65 -22.12
C ARG A 2 1.38 -4.52 -21.38
N GLY A 3 1.94 -4.14 -20.64
CA GLY A 3 2.37 -2.97 -19.97
C GLY A 3 1.33 -2.27 -19.15
N ASN A 4 0.10 -2.67 -19.30
CA ASN A 4 -0.97 -2.00 -18.62
C ASN A 4 -0.86 -2.08 -17.12
N PHE A 5 -0.43 -3.22 -16.60
CA PHE A 5 -0.31 -3.33 -15.15
C PHE A 5 0.77 -2.38 -14.63
N GLU A 6 1.89 -2.30 -15.31
CA GLU A 6 2.97 -1.45 -14.84
C GLU A 6 2.54 0.01 -14.84
N ASP A 7 1.84 0.45 -15.88
CA ASP A 7 1.37 1.83 -15.94
C ASP A 7 0.35 2.12 -14.86
N THR A 8 -0.56 1.18 -14.64
CA THR A 8 -1.57 1.33 -13.60
C THR A 8 -0.92 1.36 -12.23
N TYR A 9 0.07 0.51 -12.03
CA TYR A 9 0.78 0.43 -10.77
C TYR A 9 1.49 1.76 -10.48
N LYS A 10 2.16 2.33 -11.47
CA LYS A 10 2.85 3.60 -11.28
C LYS A 10 1.87 4.72 -10.97
N ALA A 11 0.73 4.72 -11.64
CA ALA A 11 -0.29 5.73 -11.39
C ALA A 11 -0.84 5.57 -9.97
N LEU A 12 -1.06 4.35 -9.55
CA LEU A 12 -1.55 4.07 -8.22
C LEU A 12 -0.55 4.56 -7.17
N PHE A 13 0.72 4.26 -7.40
CA PHE A 13 1.77 4.68 -6.49
C PHE A 13 1.75 6.20 -6.35
N ARG A 14 1.75 6.89 -7.48
CA ARG A 14 1.78 8.34 -7.46
C ARG A 14 0.56 8.94 -6.79
N ARG A 15 -0.58 8.34 -7.02
CA ARG A 15 -1.82 8.88 -6.49
C ARG A 15 -1.95 8.68 -4.99
N TYR A 16 -1.57 7.52 -4.51
CA TYR A 16 -1.88 7.16 -3.12
C TYR A 16 -0.71 7.18 -2.16
N TYR A 17 0.51 7.25 -2.66
CA TYR A 17 1.67 7.08 -1.78
C TYR A 17 1.68 8.09 -0.62
N ALA A 18 1.48 9.36 -0.91
CA ALA A 18 1.56 10.38 0.12
C ALA A 18 0.47 10.20 1.18
N GLY A 19 -0.75 9.88 0.75
CA GLY A 19 -1.84 9.67 1.69
C GLY A 19 -1.62 8.45 2.55
N LEU A 20 -1.13 7.38 1.94
CA LEU A 20 -0.85 6.16 2.68
C LEU A 20 0.28 6.38 3.68
N LEU A 21 1.31 7.12 3.27
CA LEU A 21 2.42 7.42 4.16
C LEU A 21 1.94 8.24 5.35
N PHE A 22 1.10 9.23 5.09
CA PHE A 22 0.56 10.05 6.17
C PHE A 22 -0.22 9.18 7.16
N TYR A 23 -1.06 8.31 6.63
CA TYR A 23 -1.87 7.42 7.47
C TYR A 23 -0.97 6.47 8.28
N ALA A 24 0.00 5.86 7.62
CA ALA A 24 0.91 4.94 8.31
C ALA A 24 1.71 5.67 9.40
N THR A 25 2.13 6.89 9.13
CA THR A 25 2.88 7.67 10.11
C THR A 25 2.05 7.90 11.36
N ARG A 26 0.76 8.13 11.19
CA ARG A 26 -0.10 8.34 12.35
C ARG A 26 -0.28 7.07 13.16
N LEU A 27 -0.13 5.91 12.53
CA LEU A 27 -0.32 4.64 13.24
C LEU A 27 0.95 4.16 13.91
N VAL A 28 2.10 4.28 13.26
CA VAL A 28 3.32 3.68 13.76
C VAL A 28 4.50 4.63 13.90
N GLY A 29 4.35 5.88 13.49
CA GLY A 29 5.45 6.84 13.57
C GLY A 29 6.26 6.87 12.28
N GLU A 30 7.11 7.88 12.16
CA GLU A 30 7.83 8.12 10.92
C GLU A 30 8.83 7.03 10.58
N ASP A 31 9.44 6.45 11.59
CA ASP A 31 10.52 5.50 11.32
C ASP A 31 10.03 4.24 10.63
N ASP A 32 8.83 3.80 10.95
CA ASP A 32 8.31 2.55 10.42
C ASP A 32 7.32 2.73 9.29
N ALA A 33 6.81 3.94 9.10
CA ALA A 33 5.72 4.16 8.16
C ALA A 33 6.12 3.85 6.73
N GLU A 34 7.30 4.29 6.33
CA GLU A 34 7.74 4.10 4.96
C GLU A 34 7.88 2.63 4.62
N ASP A 35 8.40 1.85 5.56
CA ASP A 35 8.54 0.42 5.34
C ASP A 35 7.20 -0.25 5.14
N ILE A 36 6.21 0.17 5.91
CA ILE A 36 4.88 -0.41 5.78
C ILE A 36 4.27 -0.07 4.42
N VAL A 37 4.40 1.18 4.00
CA VAL A 37 3.85 1.59 2.71
C VAL A 37 4.53 0.84 1.57
N GLN A 38 5.86 0.72 1.65
CA GLN A 38 6.59 -0.02 0.62
C GLN A 38 6.17 -1.48 0.58
N ASP A 39 5.97 -2.08 1.74
CA ASP A 39 5.51 -3.46 1.79
C ASP A 39 4.17 -3.64 1.09
N VAL A 40 3.26 -2.70 1.27
CA VAL A 40 1.95 -2.80 0.63
C VAL A 40 2.12 -2.77 -0.89
N PHE A 41 2.96 -1.87 -1.40
CA PHE A 41 3.15 -1.79 -2.85
C PHE A 41 3.89 -3.00 -3.40
N VAL A 42 4.84 -3.54 -2.65
CA VAL A 42 5.52 -4.76 -3.06
C VAL A 42 4.53 -5.92 -3.14
N GLU A 43 3.63 -5.99 -2.19
CA GLU A 43 2.64 -7.05 -2.17
C GLU A 43 1.70 -6.94 -3.37
N ILE A 44 1.30 -5.73 -3.73
CA ILE A 44 0.47 -5.53 -4.91
C ILE A 44 1.21 -6.01 -6.16
N TRP A 45 2.49 -5.70 -6.26
CA TRP A 45 3.28 -6.14 -7.40
C TRP A 45 3.32 -7.65 -7.49
N ARG A 46 3.50 -8.32 -6.35
CA ARG A 46 3.56 -9.77 -6.34
C ARG A 46 2.23 -10.40 -6.72
N ARG A 47 1.14 -9.72 -6.40
CA ARG A 47 -0.20 -10.26 -6.65
C ARG A 47 -0.85 -9.64 -7.84
N GLN A 48 -0.07 -9.18 -8.80
CA GLN A 48 -0.63 -8.43 -9.91
C GLN A 48 -1.70 -9.19 -10.67
N ASP A 49 -1.65 -10.49 -10.65
CA ASP A 49 -2.67 -11.28 -11.33
C ASP A 49 -3.98 -11.38 -10.54
N SER A 50 -3.95 -11.04 -9.26
CA SER A 50 -5.10 -11.17 -8.39
C SER A 50 -5.71 -9.85 -7.96
N VAL A 51 -4.96 -8.76 -8.06
CA VAL A 51 -5.43 -7.49 -7.56
C VAL A 51 -6.27 -6.79 -8.63
N GLU A 52 -7.39 -6.26 -8.19
CA GLU A 52 -8.26 -5.51 -9.08
C GLU A 52 -8.14 -4.03 -8.80
N PHE A 53 -7.87 -3.26 -9.84
CA PHE A 53 -7.70 -1.83 -9.69
C PHE A 53 -9.00 -1.10 -9.97
N GLY A 54 -10.01 -1.40 -9.20
CA GLY A 54 -11.30 -0.76 -9.35
C GLY A 54 -11.55 0.25 -8.26
N GLU A 55 -12.82 0.50 -8.01
CA GLU A 55 -13.22 1.49 -7.04
C GLU A 55 -12.79 1.13 -5.64
N GLN A 56 -12.56 -0.13 -5.38
CA GLN A 56 -12.24 -0.58 -4.03
C GLN A 56 -10.76 -0.60 -3.74
N ILE A 57 -9.93 -0.19 -4.69
CA ILE A 57 -8.50 -0.26 -4.46
C ILE A 57 -8.07 0.64 -3.31
N GLN A 58 -8.70 1.79 -3.17
CA GLN A 58 -8.34 2.69 -2.08
C GLN A 58 -8.60 2.03 -0.72
N ALA A 59 -9.76 1.42 -0.56
CA ALA A 59 -10.09 0.75 0.69
C ALA A 59 -9.11 -0.39 0.95
N PHE A 60 -8.75 -1.12 -0.10
CA PHE A 60 -7.79 -2.21 0.04
C PHE A 60 -6.45 -1.69 0.52
N LEU A 61 -5.98 -0.58 -0.06
CA LEU A 61 -4.69 -0.02 0.32
C LEU A 61 -4.68 0.41 1.78
N TYR A 62 -5.70 1.14 2.20
CA TYR A 62 -5.75 1.62 3.58
C TYR A 62 -5.91 0.47 4.57
N ARG A 63 -6.70 -0.53 4.22
CA ARG A 63 -6.85 -1.69 5.09
C ARG A 63 -5.53 -2.44 5.23
N SER A 64 -4.79 -2.54 4.13
CA SER A 64 -3.50 -3.22 4.16
C SER A 64 -2.51 -2.49 5.07
N ILE A 65 -2.51 -1.15 5.00
CA ILE A 65 -1.67 -0.36 5.89
C ILE A 65 -2.05 -0.62 7.34
N TYR A 66 -3.34 -0.60 7.63
CA TYR A 66 -3.80 -0.80 9.00
C TYR A 66 -3.38 -2.17 9.52
N THR A 67 -3.60 -3.20 8.72
CA THR A 67 -3.25 -4.56 9.13
C THR A 67 -1.76 -4.69 9.42
N LYS A 68 -0.93 -4.14 8.53
CA LYS A 68 0.52 -4.23 8.73
C LYS A 68 0.95 -3.41 9.93
N ALA A 69 0.33 -2.27 10.15
CA ALA A 69 0.66 -1.44 11.29
C ALA A 69 0.32 -2.13 12.60
N ILE A 70 -0.84 -2.75 12.66
CA ILE A 70 -1.25 -3.46 13.87
C ILE A 70 -0.33 -4.64 14.13
N ASN A 71 0.05 -5.37 13.10
CA ASN A 71 0.98 -6.48 13.26
C ASN A 71 2.33 -6.00 13.77
N LEU A 72 2.81 -4.89 13.25
CA LEU A 72 4.08 -4.35 13.71
C LEU A 72 4.00 -3.99 15.19
N LEU A 73 2.93 -3.32 15.59
CA LEU A 73 2.80 -2.89 16.97
C LEU A 73 2.67 -4.06 17.93
N LYS A 74 2.07 -5.14 17.49
CA LYS A 74 1.96 -6.32 18.34
C LYS A 74 3.29 -6.97 18.60
N HIS A 75 4.25 -6.79 17.71
CA HIS A 75 5.54 -7.44 17.84
C HIS A 75 6.62 -6.51 18.40
N LYS A 76 6.23 -5.34 18.82
CA LYS A 76 7.14 -4.44 19.47
C LYS A 76 6.99 -4.53 21.00
#